data_4537c5cdf6b63ccac6961f8d62cb0fdb
#
_entry.id   4537c5cdf6b63ccac6961f8d62cb0fdb
#
_cell.length_a   1.000
_cell.length_b   1.000
_cell.length_c   1.000
_cell.angle_alpha   90.00
_cell.angle_beta   90.00
_cell.angle_gamma   90.00
#
_symmetry.space_group_name_H-M   'P 1'
#
loop_
_entity.id
_entity.type
_entity.pdbx_description
1 polymer ?
#
loop_
_entity_poly.entity_id
_entity_poly.type
_entity_poly.pdbx_seq_one_letter_code
_entity_poly.pdbx_strand_id
1 'polypeptide(L)'
;MYHAETIDVAVIGGGHAGCEAALAAARLGMRTVLFAISLDSIAMMPCNPSIGGSSKGHLVREVDALGGEMGKVIDKTYIQTKMLNTGKGPAVYSLRAQADKQAYQSEMKHRLENTPNLKIKQAEIVDIRMENGRVSGVVTAAGAVYDCKAAVLCMGTYMKARCLTGEHITESGPNNLMPATKLSARLREMGIDLFRFKTGTPARMNKNSLDLEKMQPQYGDENIVPFSFAHTAEDIAKPQVLCWLTYTNEKTHQIIRDNLDRSPMFGGVIEGTGPRYCPSIEDKVVRFADKERHQLFVEPEGENTEEMYIQGMSSSLPEDVQIAMYRTIPGLEHCEITRFAYAIEYDCIDATQLKLSLEFKDIPGLFSAGQFNGSSGYEEAAAQGLIGGINAAHFVQGKEPLVLQRSDGYIGVLIDDIVNKGTREPYRMMTSRAEFRLLLRQDNADQRLTPIGYRIGLISQERYDALLEKERLVAAEIDRVQHVTMGPSAPVLALLEKYGTAPIKNGARLSDLLKRPQLSYEALAEIDPERPDLPQDVQEQVNIQIKYAGYIDQQLKQVKQFKKLEGRLLPMELDYETIQGLRLEARQKLNLVRPENLGQASRITGVSPADISVLLIYMEQMKRKH
;
A
#
# COMPACT_ATOMS: atom_id res chain seq x y z
N MET A 1 -37.11 -12.63 -2.26
CA MET A 1 -35.74 -13.19 -2.25
C MET A 1 -35.79 -14.57 -2.88
N TYR A 2 -34.74 -14.95 -3.62
CA TYR A 2 -34.59 -16.28 -4.22
C TYR A 2 -33.13 -16.75 -4.07
N HIS A 3 -32.94 -18.06 -3.92
CA HIS A 3 -31.59 -18.65 -3.86
C HIS A 3 -30.97 -18.61 -5.26
N ALA A 4 -29.82 -17.96 -5.40
CA ALA A 4 -29.13 -17.82 -6.66
C ALA A 4 -28.03 -18.89 -6.83
N GLU A 5 -27.17 -19.03 -5.82
CA GLU A 5 -26.03 -19.95 -5.89
C GLU A 5 -25.45 -20.20 -4.48
N THR A 6 -24.81 -21.36 -4.27
CA THR A 6 -23.97 -21.64 -3.10
C THR A 6 -22.51 -21.56 -3.50
N ILE A 7 -21.78 -20.64 -2.86
CA ILE A 7 -20.36 -20.35 -3.07
C ILE A 7 -19.59 -20.53 -1.76
N ASP A 8 -18.28 -20.39 -1.80
CA ASP A 8 -17.46 -20.50 -0.59
C ASP A 8 -17.12 -19.11 -0.02
N VAL A 9 -16.75 -18.15 -0.90
CA VAL A 9 -16.35 -16.80 -0.51
C VAL A 9 -17.07 -15.76 -1.36
N ALA A 10 -17.71 -14.79 -0.71
CA ALA A 10 -18.26 -13.60 -1.34
C ALA A 10 -17.32 -12.40 -1.13
N VAL A 11 -16.89 -11.74 -2.21
CA VAL A 11 -16.07 -10.52 -2.14
C VAL A 11 -16.94 -9.33 -2.57
N ILE A 12 -17.07 -8.33 -1.71
CA ILE A 12 -17.99 -7.20 -1.90
C ILE A 12 -17.20 -5.93 -2.21
N GLY A 13 -17.21 -5.53 -3.47
CA GLY A 13 -16.47 -4.40 -4.01
C GLY A 13 -15.33 -4.80 -4.94
N GLY A 14 -15.31 -4.23 -6.16
CA GLY A 14 -14.37 -4.55 -7.24
C GLY A 14 -13.16 -3.60 -7.34
N GLY A 15 -12.81 -2.86 -6.26
CA GLY A 15 -11.59 -2.05 -6.19
C GLY A 15 -10.33 -2.92 -6.00
N HIS A 16 -9.17 -2.28 -5.80
CA HIS A 16 -7.88 -2.99 -5.68
C HIS A 16 -7.89 -4.05 -4.58
N ALA A 17 -8.52 -3.78 -3.43
CA ALA A 17 -8.67 -4.77 -2.36
C ALA A 17 -9.51 -5.98 -2.80
N GLY A 18 -10.65 -5.73 -3.45
CA GLY A 18 -11.54 -6.80 -3.90
C GLY A 18 -10.93 -7.66 -5.00
N CYS A 19 -10.18 -7.06 -5.93
CA CYS A 19 -9.47 -7.79 -6.97
C CYS A 19 -8.46 -8.78 -6.37
N GLU A 20 -7.60 -8.31 -5.48
CA GLU A 20 -6.60 -9.17 -4.82
C GLU A 20 -7.25 -10.24 -3.92
N ALA A 21 -8.31 -9.87 -3.18
CA ALA A 21 -9.03 -10.83 -2.32
C ALA A 21 -9.69 -11.94 -3.13
N ALA A 22 -10.36 -11.59 -4.23
CA ALA A 22 -11.06 -12.54 -5.08
C ALA A 22 -10.09 -13.48 -5.80
N LEU A 23 -8.98 -12.94 -6.35
CA LEU A 23 -7.93 -13.73 -6.99
C LEU A 23 -7.28 -14.70 -6.00
N ALA A 24 -6.95 -14.24 -4.80
CA ALA A 24 -6.34 -15.07 -3.77
C ALA A 24 -7.27 -16.22 -3.35
N ALA A 25 -8.53 -15.93 -3.02
CA ALA A 25 -9.48 -16.95 -2.59
C ALA A 25 -9.75 -17.99 -3.70
N ALA A 26 -9.93 -17.54 -4.94
CA ALA A 26 -10.17 -18.43 -6.07
C ALA A 26 -8.97 -19.33 -6.38
N ARG A 27 -7.74 -18.78 -6.37
CA ARG A 27 -6.50 -19.53 -6.60
C ARG A 27 -6.21 -20.54 -5.49
N LEU A 28 -6.70 -20.29 -4.29
CA LEU A 28 -6.67 -21.26 -3.18
C LEU A 28 -7.81 -22.30 -3.25
N GLY A 29 -8.54 -22.35 -4.38
CA GLY A 29 -9.54 -23.37 -4.67
C GLY A 29 -10.95 -23.06 -4.18
N MET A 30 -11.23 -21.83 -3.69
CA MET A 30 -12.55 -21.45 -3.23
C MET A 30 -13.45 -21.01 -4.40
N ARG A 31 -14.69 -21.52 -4.46
CA ARG A 31 -15.72 -20.97 -5.36
C ARG A 31 -16.05 -19.55 -4.90
N THR A 32 -15.54 -18.58 -5.64
CA THR A 32 -15.55 -17.16 -5.25
C THR A 32 -16.42 -16.35 -6.21
N VAL A 33 -17.22 -15.44 -5.66
CA VAL A 33 -17.91 -14.42 -6.47
C VAL A 33 -17.50 -13.03 -5.99
N LEU A 34 -17.00 -12.23 -6.94
CA LEU A 34 -16.75 -10.81 -6.76
C LEU A 34 -17.98 -10.01 -7.20
N PHE A 35 -18.56 -9.27 -6.26
CA PHE A 35 -19.69 -8.37 -6.52
C PHE A 35 -19.19 -6.93 -6.66
N ALA A 36 -19.54 -6.28 -7.76
CA ALA A 36 -19.24 -4.86 -8.00
C ALA A 36 -20.51 -4.13 -8.42
N ILE A 37 -20.67 -2.88 -8.01
CA ILE A 37 -21.82 -2.03 -8.44
C ILE A 37 -21.79 -1.82 -9.95
N SER A 38 -20.60 -1.64 -10.53
CA SER A 38 -20.37 -1.59 -11.96
C SER A 38 -19.15 -2.42 -12.34
N LEU A 39 -19.27 -3.26 -13.35
CA LEU A 39 -18.14 -4.01 -13.90
C LEU A 39 -17.13 -3.12 -14.64
N ASP A 40 -17.54 -1.91 -15.02
CA ASP A 40 -16.68 -0.92 -15.66
C ASP A 40 -15.85 -0.10 -14.65
N SER A 41 -16.07 -0.33 -13.34
CA SER A 41 -15.30 0.29 -12.25
C SER A 41 -14.34 -0.68 -11.56
N ILE A 42 -14.17 -1.89 -12.06
CA ILE A 42 -13.20 -2.86 -11.52
C ILE A 42 -11.80 -2.27 -11.62
N ALA A 43 -11.06 -2.32 -10.50
CA ALA A 43 -9.70 -1.78 -10.36
C ALA A 43 -9.54 -0.31 -10.82
N MET A 44 -10.62 0.48 -10.77
CA MET A 44 -10.59 1.88 -11.17
C MET A 44 -9.63 2.69 -10.30
N MET A 45 -8.91 3.62 -10.93
CA MET A 45 -8.05 4.61 -10.28
C MET A 45 -8.72 6.00 -10.29
N PRO A 46 -9.65 6.30 -9.37
CA PRO A 46 -10.40 7.55 -9.40
C PRO A 46 -9.58 8.79 -9.01
N CYS A 47 -8.42 8.59 -8.41
CA CYS A 47 -7.48 9.64 -8.05
C CYS A 47 -6.26 9.60 -8.96
N ASN A 48 -5.04 9.60 -8.42
CA ASN A 48 -3.81 9.66 -9.21
C ASN A 48 -3.64 8.41 -10.12
N PRO A 49 -3.14 8.64 -11.37
CA PRO A 49 -2.88 7.58 -12.33
C PRO A 49 -1.52 6.91 -12.08
N SER A 50 -1.25 6.47 -10.86
CA SER A 50 0.06 5.89 -10.53
C SER A 50 -0.03 4.80 -9.46
N ILE A 51 0.86 3.82 -9.58
CA ILE A 51 1.10 2.74 -8.61
C ILE A 51 2.53 2.88 -8.07
N GLY A 52 2.68 2.66 -6.77
CA GLY A 52 3.96 2.77 -6.09
C GLY A 52 4.26 4.19 -5.56
N GLY A 53 5.53 4.47 -5.37
CA GLY A 53 6.02 5.65 -4.66
C GLY A 53 6.59 5.30 -3.29
N SER A 54 7.01 6.31 -2.52
CA SER A 54 7.67 6.10 -1.21
C SER A 54 6.83 5.20 -0.30
N SER A 55 7.42 4.10 0.17
CA SER A 55 6.80 2.98 0.91
C SER A 55 5.74 2.17 0.15
N LYS A 56 5.09 2.74 -0.84
CA LYS A 56 4.04 2.07 -1.61
C LYS A 56 4.63 1.07 -2.62
N GLY A 57 5.76 1.40 -3.25
CA GLY A 57 6.52 0.46 -4.06
C GLY A 57 6.90 -0.81 -3.27
N HIS A 58 7.22 -0.67 -1.97
CA HIS A 58 7.44 -1.80 -1.08
C HIS A 58 6.21 -2.70 -0.96
N LEU A 59 5.03 -2.10 -0.73
CA LEU A 59 3.77 -2.85 -0.64
C LEU A 59 3.47 -3.62 -1.93
N VAL A 60 3.64 -3.00 -3.10
CA VAL A 60 3.38 -3.67 -4.40
C VAL A 60 4.31 -4.87 -4.60
N ARG A 61 5.61 -4.70 -4.29
CA ARG A 61 6.59 -5.79 -4.37
C ARG A 61 6.28 -6.90 -3.37
N GLU A 62 5.80 -6.58 -2.18
CA GLU A 62 5.37 -7.55 -1.19
C GLU A 62 4.08 -8.28 -1.59
N VAL A 63 3.12 -7.57 -2.17
CA VAL A 63 1.91 -8.17 -2.75
C VAL A 63 2.27 -9.17 -3.85
N ASP A 64 3.17 -8.80 -4.77
CA ASP A 64 3.66 -9.70 -5.83
C ASP A 64 4.40 -10.92 -5.26
N ALA A 65 5.28 -10.70 -4.27
CA ALA A 65 6.06 -11.77 -3.65
C ALA A 65 5.18 -12.81 -2.94
N LEU A 66 4.01 -12.43 -2.45
CA LEU A 66 3.01 -13.34 -1.87
C LEU A 66 2.10 -14.02 -2.92
N GLY A 67 2.16 -13.59 -4.18
CA GLY A 67 1.34 -14.13 -5.27
C GLY A 67 0.17 -13.26 -5.68
N GLY A 68 0.13 -11.97 -5.26
CA GLY A 68 -0.82 -10.99 -5.74
C GLY A 68 -0.58 -10.55 -7.19
N GLU A 69 -1.43 -9.67 -7.69
CA GLU A 69 -1.52 -9.38 -9.12
C GLU A 69 -1.16 -7.95 -9.51
N MET A 70 -1.28 -6.98 -8.58
CA MET A 70 -1.06 -5.56 -8.85
C MET A 70 0.29 -5.28 -9.52
N GLY A 71 1.37 -5.93 -9.08
CA GLY A 71 2.72 -5.78 -9.64
C GLY A 71 2.80 -6.21 -11.10
N LYS A 72 2.19 -7.33 -11.43
CA LYS A 72 2.17 -7.85 -12.81
C LYS A 72 1.31 -7.01 -13.75
N VAL A 73 0.19 -6.49 -13.25
CA VAL A 73 -0.72 -5.65 -14.05
C VAL A 73 -0.09 -4.30 -14.34
N ILE A 74 0.56 -3.67 -13.35
CA ILE A 74 1.22 -2.38 -13.59
C ILE A 74 2.43 -2.51 -14.51
N ASP A 75 3.21 -3.59 -14.42
CA ASP A 75 4.33 -3.85 -15.32
C ASP A 75 3.88 -3.93 -16.79
N LYS A 76 2.69 -4.43 -17.05
CA LYS A 76 2.11 -4.49 -18.40
C LYS A 76 1.54 -3.16 -18.88
N THR A 77 1.04 -2.32 -17.95
CA THR A 77 0.18 -1.17 -18.27
C THR A 77 0.77 0.18 -17.84
N TYR A 78 2.02 0.21 -17.36
CA TYR A 78 2.69 1.47 -17.06
C TYR A 78 2.93 2.27 -18.34
N ILE A 79 3.00 3.59 -18.21
CA ILE A 79 3.38 4.51 -19.30
C ILE A 79 4.65 5.29 -18.98
N GLN A 80 5.06 5.32 -17.72
CA GLN A 80 6.34 5.81 -17.25
C GLN A 80 6.72 5.13 -15.94
N THR A 81 8.00 4.86 -15.70
CA THR A 81 8.48 4.29 -14.44
C THR A 81 9.68 5.07 -13.90
N LYS A 82 9.80 5.11 -12.58
CA LYS A 82 10.87 5.83 -11.88
C LYS A 82 11.21 5.21 -10.53
N MET A 83 12.50 5.12 -10.23
CA MET A 83 13.00 4.79 -8.90
C MET A 83 13.15 6.08 -8.08
N LEU A 84 12.41 6.18 -7.00
CA LEU A 84 12.46 7.33 -6.09
C LEU A 84 13.45 7.10 -4.95
N ASN A 85 13.92 8.21 -4.35
CA ASN A 85 14.81 8.23 -3.19
C ASN A 85 16.20 7.60 -3.41
N THR A 86 16.68 7.50 -4.63
CA THR A 86 17.98 6.89 -4.96
C THR A 86 19.18 7.52 -4.24
N GLY A 87 19.10 8.80 -3.89
CA GLY A 87 20.12 9.49 -3.08
C GLY A 87 20.07 9.21 -1.56
N LYS A 88 19.10 8.41 -1.07
CA LYS A 88 18.88 8.19 0.39
C LYS A 88 19.24 6.79 0.87
N GLY A 89 19.73 5.93 -0.02
CA GLY A 89 20.08 4.54 0.28
C GLY A 89 18.96 3.52 0.09
N PRO A 90 19.32 2.21 0.02
CA PRO A 90 18.43 1.14 -0.45
C PRO A 90 17.23 0.89 0.47
N ALA A 91 17.31 1.24 1.75
CA ALA A 91 16.21 1.08 2.71
C ALA A 91 14.93 1.87 2.34
N VAL A 92 15.04 2.86 1.45
CA VAL A 92 13.92 3.73 1.05
C VAL A 92 13.77 3.89 -0.46
N TYR A 93 14.56 3.16 -1.27
CA TYR A 93 14.32 3.08 -2.71
C TYR A 93 12.91 2.63 -2.97
N SER A 94 12.20 3.31 -3.85
CA SER A 94 10.78 3.06 -4.05
C SER A 94 10.40 3.21 -5.51
N LEU A 95 9.95 2.12 -6.12
CA LEU A 95 9.40 2.13 -7.46
C LEU A 95 8.12 2.95 -7.52
N ARG A 96 7.96 3.71 -8.59
CA ARG A 96 6.72 4.39 -8.97
C ARG A 96 6.50 4.24 -10.46
N ALA A 97 5.31 3.83 -10.86
CA ALA A 97 4.88 3.79 -12.24
C ALA A 97 3.67 4.69 -12.45
N GLN A 98 3.71 5.47 -13.52
CA GLN A 98 2.55 6.12 -14.09
C GLN A 98 1.77 5.07 -14.87
N ALA A 99 0.47 4.94 -14.63
CA ALA A 99 -0.38 3.94 -15.24
C ALA A 99 -1.21 4.52 -16.39
N ASP A 100 -1.40 3.74 -17.45
CA ASP A 100 -2.58 3.88 -18.28
C ASP A 100 -3.77 3.32 -17.51
N LYS A 101 -4.66 4.20 -17.04
CA LYS A 101 -5.79 3.79 -16.18
C LYS A 101 -6.74 2.81 -16.85
N GLN A 102 -7.04 3.03 -18.12
CA GLN A 102 -7.98 2.18 -18.86
C GLN A 102 -7.36 0.82 -19.16
N ALA A 103 -6.10 0.80 -19.57
CA ALA A 103 -5.35 -0.43 -19.80
C ALA A 103 -5.23 -1.25 -18.50
N TYR A 104 -4.95 -0.59 -17.38
CA TYR A 104 -4.87 -1.25 -16.06
C TYR A 104 -6.19 -1.89 -15.64
N GLN A 105 -7.30 -1.17 -15.78
CA GLN A 105 -8.66 -1.69 -15.50
C GLN A 105 -8.99 -2.89 -16.39
N SER A 106 -8.76 -2.75 -17.69
CA SER A 106 -9.04 -3.80 -18.69
C SER A 106 -8.22 -5.05 -18.42
N GLU A 107 -6.91 -4.91 -18.13
CA GLU A 107 -6.03 -6.02 -17.83
C GLU A 107 -6.42 -6.72 -16.52
N MET A 108 -6.72 -5.97 -15.45
CA MET A 108 -7.14 -6.56 -14.18
C MET A 108 -8.47 -7.31 -14.32
N LYS A 109 -9.44 -6.70 -15.01
CA LYS A 109 -10.74 -7.33 -15.28
C LYS A 109 -10.56 -8.62 -16.08
N HIS A 110 -9.72 -8.60 -17.12
CA HIS A 110 -9.41 -9.78 -17.92
C HIS A 110 -8.81 -10.92 -17.07
N ARG A 111 -7.93 -10.60 -16.13
CA ARG A 111 -7.36 -11.60 -15.22
C ARG A 111 -8.39 -12.20 -14.28
N LEU A 112 -9.28 -11.38 -13.74
CA LEU A 112 -10.41 -11.85 -12.91
C LEU A 112 -11.33 -12.80 -13.69
N GLU A 113 -11.72 -12.43 -14.92
CA GLU A 113 -12.60 -13.21 -15.77
C GLU A 113 -12.02 -14.57 -16.19
N ASN A 114 -10.68 -14.67 -16.30
CA ASN A 114 -9.98 -15.89 -16.71
C ASN A 114 -9.40 -16.69 -15.53
N THR A 115 -9.68 -16.31 -14.29
CA THR A 115 -9.22 -17.07 -13.11
C THR A 115 -10.22 -18.20 -12.81
N PRO A 116 -9.77 -19.46 -12.76
CA PRO A 116 -10.60 -20.59 -12.34
C PRO A 116 -11.23 -20.36 -10.97
N ASN A 117 -12.44 -20.89 -10.74
CA ASN A 117 -13.23 -20.74 -9.50
C ASN A 117 -13.69 -19.32 -9.19
N LEU A 118 -13.46 -18.33 -10.05
CA LEU A 118 -13.87 -16.95 -9.85
C LEU A 118 -14.97 -16.57 -10.83
N LYS A 119 -16.05 -15.96 -10.31
CA LYS A 119 -17.08 -15.29 -11.08
C LYS A 119 -17.14 -13.83 -10.66
N ILE A 120 -17.41 -12.93 -11.61
CA ILE A 120 -17.69 -11.52 -11.34
C ILE A 120 -19.16 -11.24 -11.60
N LYS A 121 -19.80 -10.44 -10.74
CA LYS A 121 -21.23 -10.10 -10.84
C LYS A 121 -21.45 -8.60 -10.61
N GLN A 122 -22.21 -7.98 -11.51
CA GLN A 122 -22.70 -6.63 -11.26
C GLN A 122 -23.92 -6.70 -10.35
N ALA A 123 -23.72 -6.34 -9.09
CA ALA A 123 -24.78 -6.27 -8.09
C ALA A 123 -24.34 -5.41 -6.88
N GLU A 124 -25.29 -4.65 -6.32
CA GLU A 124 -25.13 -4.05 -4.98
C GLU A 124 -25.53 -5.10 -3.93
N ILE A 125 -24.63 -5.39 -2.99
CA ILE A 125 -24.94 -6.19 -1.81
C ILE A 125 -25.55 -5.27 -0.75
N VAL A 126 -26.71 -5.67 -0.23
CA VAL A 126 -27.52 -4.86 0.71
C VAL A 126 -27.68 -5.51 2.07
N ASP A 127 -27.39 -6.80 2.19
CA ASP A 127 -27.47 -7.54 3.46
C ASP A 127 -26.44 -8.65 3.52
N ILE A 128 -26.01 -8.95 4.77
CA ILE A 128 -25.17 -10.08 5.13
C ILE A 128 -26.01 -10.98 6.04
N ARG A 129 -26.25 -12.21 5.61
CA ARG A 129 -27.00 -13.20 6.37
C ARG A 129 -26.12 -13.84 7.43
N MET A 130 -26.70 -14.01 8.59
CA MET A 130 -26.05 -14.64 9.72
C MET A 130 -26.84 -15.87 10.15
N GLU A 131 -26.15 -16.95 10.46
CA GLU A 131 -26.71 -18.15 11.06
C GLU A 131 -25.79 -18.64 12.18
N ASN A 132 -26.36 -18.89 13.35
CA ASN A 132 -25.60 -19.30 14.56
C ASN A 132 -24.41 -18.36 14.88
N GLY A 133 -24.57 -17.04 14.68
CA GLY A 133 -23.54 -16.03 14.92
C GLY A 133 -22.41 -15.96 13.87
N ARG A 134 -22.54 -16.66 12.74
CA ARG A 134 -21.54 -16.71 11.67
C ARG A 134 -22.13 -16.25 10.34
N VAL A 135 -21.29 -15.80 9.42
CA VAL A 135 -21.70 -15.51 8.04
C VAL A 135 -22.28 -16.77 7.39
N SER A 136 -23.45 -16.63 6.77
CA SER A 136 -24.13 -17.72 6.03
C SER A 136 -24.48 -17.33 4.59
N GLY A 137 -24.38 -16.06 4.22
CA GLY A 137 -24.67 -15.62 2.85
C GLY A 137 -24.71 -14.11 2.70
N VAL A 138 -24.90 -13.67 1.46
CA VAL A 138 -25.07 -12.26 1.08
C VAL A 138 -26.31 -12.09 0.21
N VAL A 139 -26.94 -10.92 0.27
CA VAL A 139 -28.17 -10.61 -0.47
C VAL A 139 -27.95 -9.40 -1.35
N THR A 140 -28.31 -9.52 -2.63
CA THR A 140 -28.26 -8.41 -3.58
C THR A 140 -29.50 -7.51 -3.47
N ALA A 141 -29.40 -6.27 -3.95
CA ALA A 141 -30.52 -5.33 -4.00
C ALA A 141 -31.71 -5.87 -4.81
N ALA A 142 -31.48 -6.74 -5.79
CA ALA A 142 -32.51 -7.42 -6.58
C ALA A 142 -33.12 -8.66 -5.88
N GLY A 143 -32.68 -8.99 -4.66
CA GLY A 143 -33.22 -10.09 -3.86
C GLY A 143 -32.61 -11.46 -4.14
N ALA A 144 -31.50 -11.54 -4.89
CA ALA A 144 -30.74 -12.77 -5.05
C ALA A 144 -29.94 -13.08 -3.79
N VAL A 145 -30.02 -14.32 -3.32
CA VAL A 145 -29.29 -14.83 -2.14
C VAL A 145 -28.17 -15.75 -2.60
N TYR A 146 -26.96 -15.43 -2.19
CA TYR A 146 -25.78 -16.28 -2.36
C TYR A 146 -25.38 -16.83 -1.00
N ASP A 147 -25.57 -18.12 -0.78
CA ASP A 147 -25.09 -18.77 0.43
C ASP A 147 -23.57 -18.88 0.39
N CYS A 148 -22.88 -18.47 1.45
CA CYS A 148 -21.41 -18.51 1.54
C CYS A 148 -20.95 -18.72 2.99
N LYS A 149 -19.71 -19.20 3.14
CA LYS A 149 -19.10 -19.42 4.47
C LYS A 149 -18.29 -18.24 4.95
N ALA A 150 -17.81 -17.41 4.01
CA ALA A 150 -17.05 -16.20 4.32
C ALA A 150 -17.41 -15.06 3.36
N ALA A 151 -17.32 -13.83 3.87
CA ALA A 151 -17.48 -12.62 3.08
C ALA A 151 -16.34 -11.62 3.38
N VAL A 152 -15.85 -10.93 2.34
CA VAL A 152 -14.78 -9.92 2.44
C VAL A 152 -15.33 -8.58 1.99
N LEU A 153 -15.36 -7.60 2.91
CA LEU A 153 -15.85 -6.24 2.66
C LEU A 153 -14.72 -5.39 2.05
N CYS A 154 -14.87 -5.00 0.78
CA CYS A 154 -13.88 -4.24 0.01
C CYS A 154 -14.51 -2.99 -0.65
N MET A 155 -15.40 -2.30 0.06
CA MET A 155 -16.28 -1.27 -0.52
C MET A 155 -15.61 0.07 -0.83
N GLY A 156 -14.35 0.26 -0.43
CA GLY A 156 -13.58 1.47 -0.76
C GLY A 156 -14.25 2.76 -0.27
N THR A 157 -14.50 3.69 -1.20
CA THR A 157 -15.12 5.00 -0.93
C THR A 157 -16.59 5.07 -1.34
N TYR A 158 -17.27 3.94 -1.55
CA TYR A 158 -18.64 3.92 -2.09
C TYR A 158 -19.75 3.93 -1.02
N MET A 159 -19.39 3.59 0.25
CA MET A 159 -20.38 3.47 1.31
C MET A 159 -20.90 4.83 1.76
N LYS A 160 -22.20 5.07 1.55
CA LYS A 160 -22.85 6.39 1.80
C LYS A 160 -22.02 7.55 1.26
N ALA A 161 -21.46 7.35 0.07
CA ALA A 161 -20.57 8.32 -0.54
C ALA A 161 -21.32 9.57 -0.99
N ARG A 162 -20.71 10.75 -0.76
CA ARG A 162 -21.14 12.02 -1.34
C ARG A 162 -19.93 12.80 -1.84
N CYS A 163 -20.05 13.36 -3.04
CA CYS A 163 -19.06 14.24 -3.65
C CYS A 163 -19.44 15.70 -3.44
N LEU A 164 -18.44 16.55 -3.13
CA LEU A 164 -18.63 17.94 -2.79
C LEU A 164 -17.71 18.83 -3.63
N THR A 165 -18.29 19.84 -4.32
CA THR A 165 -17.58 20.86 -5.10
C THR A 165 -18.24 22.21 -4.78
N GLY A 166 -17.60 23.01 -3.93
CA GLY A 166 -18.21 24.21 -3.37
C GLY A 166 -19.55 23.89 -2.69
N GLU A 167 -20.56 24.64 -3.05
CA GLU A 167 -21.93 24.50 -2.54
C GLU A 167 -22.69 23.31 -3.12
N HIS A 168 -22.14 22.67 -4.17
CA HIS A 168 -22.78 21.54 -4.84
C HIS A 168 -22.41 20.21 -4.18
N ILE A 169 -23.44 19.51 -3.71
CA ILE A 169 -23.32 18.20 -3.05
C ILE A 169 -24.09 17.17 -3.87
N THR A 170 -23.43 16.10 -4.26
CA THR A 170 -24.03 14.98 -5.00
C THR A 170 -23.86 13.68 -4.23
N GLU A 171 -24.93 12.95 -3.99
CA GLU A 171 -24.85 11.57 -3.47
C GLU A 171 -24.35 10.65 -4.57
N SER A 172 -23.05 10.51 -4.66
CA SER A 172 -22.37 9.68 -5.66
C SER A 172 -21.06 9.12 -5.10
N GLY A 173 -20.65 7.99 -5.66
CA GLY A 173 -19.27 7.51 -5.57
C GLY A 173 -18.33 8.28 -6.51
N PRO A 174 -17.05 7.89 -6.58
CA PRO A 174 -16.08 8.50 -7.49
C PRO A 174 -16.57 8.50 -8.94
N ASN A 175 -16.23 9.54 -9.70
CA ASN A 175 -16.60 9.69 -11.12
C ASN A 175 -18.11 9.57 -11.39
N ASN A 176 -18.95 10.09 -10.48
CA ASN A 176 -20.41 10.04 -10.56
C ASN A 176 -21.02 8.61 -10.63
N LEU A 177 -20.30 7.60 -10.15
CA LEU A 177 -20.84 6.26 -10.01
C LEU A 177 -21.81 6.16 -8.83
N MET A 178 -22.76 5.23 -8.92
CA MET A 178 -23.76 5.04 -7.84
C MET A 178 -23.07 4.69 -6.52
N PRO A 179 -23.46 5.32 -5.39
CA PRO A 179 -22.99 4.96 -4.08
C PRO A 179 -23.72 3.72 -3.55
N ALA A 180 -23.11 2.97 -2.63
CA ALA A 180 -23.78 1.93 -1.86
C ALA A 180 -24.37 2.53 -0.58
N THR A 181 -25.69 2.61 -0.47
CA THR A 181 -26.34 3.33 0.64
C THR A 181 -26.97 2.43 1.69
N LYS A 182 -27.30 1.19 1.33
CA LYS A 182 -28.13 0.30 2.16
C LYS A 182 -27.35 -0.50 3.18
N LEU A 183 -26.15 -0.98 2.82
CA LEU A 183 -25.37 -1.88 3.65
C LEU A 183 -24.85 -1.24 4.95
N SER A 184 -24.63 0.08 4.99
CA SER A 184 -24.16 0.79 6.20
C SER A 184 -25.13 0.63 7.39
N ALA A 185 -26.44 0.70 7.15
CA ALA A 185 -27.43 0.50 8.21
C ALA A 185 -27.34 -0.93 8.76
N ARG A 186 -27.27 -1.90 7.86
CA ARG A 186 -27.16 -3.32 8.22
C ARG A 186 -25.90 -3.63 9.02
N LEU A 187 -24.75 -3.05 8.65
CA LEU A 187 -23.50 -3.23 9.40
C LEU A 187 -23.61 -2.69 10.84
N ARG A 188 -24.26 -1.51 11.03
CA ARG A 188 -24.54 -0.98 12.38
C ARG A 188 -25.46 -1.88 13.20
N GLU A 189 -26.50 -2.45 12.59
CA GLU A 189 -27.38 -3.44 13.25
C GLU A 189 -26.61 -4.70 13.68
N MET A 190 -25.57 -5.07 12.95
CA MET A 190 -24.67 -6.17 13.29
C MET A 190 -23.65 -5.81 14.38
N GLY A 191 -23.69 -4.58 14.92
CA GLY A 191 -22.78 -4.11 15.96
C GLY A 191 -21.44 -3.58 15.44
N ILE A 192 -21.32 -3.28 14.13
CA ILE A 192 -20.09 -2.75 13.54
C ILE A 192 -20.10 -1.23 13.65
N ASP A 193 -19.08 -0.66 14.29
CA ASP A 193 -18.88 0.78 14.42
C ASP A 193 -18.37 1.37 13.11
N LEU A 194 -19.10 2.36 12.60
CA LEU A 194 -18.78 3.12 11.39
C LEU A 194 -18.57 4.59 11.72
N PHE A 195 -17.57 5.19 11.10
CA PHE A 195 -17.36 6.63 11.08
C PHE A 195 -17.11 7.13 9.66
N ARG A 196 -16.93 8.44 9.47
CA ARG A 196 -16.77 9.04 8.15
C ARG A 196 -15.36 9.55 7.97
N PHE A 197 -14.79 9.21 6.80
CA PHE A 197 -13.59 9.83 6.29
C PHE A 197 -13.87 10.63 5.03
N LYS A 198 -12.96 11.54 4.73
CA LYS A 198 -12.96 12.28 3.46
C LYS A 198 -11.64 12.07 2.74
N THR A 199 -11.69 12.07 1.43
CA THR A 199 -10.53 12.25 0.55
C THR A 199 -10.90 13.22 -0.56
N GLY A 200 -10.04 13.39 -1.56
CA GLY A 200 -10.32 14.27 -2.69
C GLY A 200 -9.43 13.96 -3.87
N THR A 201 -9.76 14.53 -5.00
CA THR A 201 -9.01 14.41 -6.24
C THR A 201 -8.88 15.78 -6.90
N PRO A 202 -7.78 16.08 -7.63
CA PRO A 202 -7.66 17.31 -8.42
C PRO A 202 -8.47 17.23 -9.73
N ALA A 203 -8.53 18.36 -10.43
CA ALA A 203 -9.14 18.42 -11.74
C ALA A 203 -8.36 17.65 -12.81
N ARG A 204 -9.07 17.27 -13.89
CA ARG A 204 -8.49 16.80 -15.15
C ARG A 204 -8.62 17.88 -16.21
N MET A 205 -7.66 17.92 -17.11
CA MET A 205 -7.58 18.93 -18.16
C MET A 205 -7.30 18.30 -19.51
N ASN A 206 -7.80 18.94 -20.56
CA ASN A 206 -7.46 18.58 -21.93
C ASN A 206 -6.03 18.99 -22.24
N LYS A 207 -5.15 18.05 -22.56
CA LYS A 207 -3.74 18.26 -22.92
C LYS A 207 -3.55 19.30 -24.00
N ASN A 208 -4.43 19.32 -25.00
CA ASN A 208 -4.37 20.24 -26.13
C ASN A 208 -4.61 21.71 -25.75
N SER A 209 -5.12 21.97 -24.53
CA SER A 209 -5.30 23.31 -23.98
C SER A 209 -4.16 23.80 -23.11
N LEU A 210 -3.11 22.97 -22.93
CA LEU A 210 -1.98 23.26 -22.06
C LEU A 210 -0.77 23.75 -22.84
N ASP A 211 -0.05 24.71 -22.29
CA ASP A 211 1.24 25.19 -22.79
C ASP A 211 2.39 24.44 -22.09
N LEU A 212 2.69 23.25 -22.59
CA LEU A 212 3.69 22.36 -21.99
C LEU A 212 5.13 22.91 -22.09
N GLU A 213 5.39 23.86 -23.01
CA GLU A 213 6.71 24.49 -23.14
C GLU A 213 7.08 25.36 -21.92
N LYS A 214 6.07 25.86 -21.19
CA LYS A 214 6.25 26.61 -19.94
C LYS A 214 6.50 25.71 -18.72
N MET A 215 6.44 24.39 -18.90
CA MET A 215 6.60 23.42 -17.82
C MET A 215 7.92 22.66 -17.95
N GLN A 216 8.42 22.15 -16.84
CA GLN A 216 9.65 21.36 -16.85
C GLN A 216 9.33 19.89 -17.15
N PRO A 217 9.86 19.29 -18.23
CA PRO A 217 9.63 17.89 -18.55
C PRO A 217 10.25 16.96 -17.50
N GLN A 218 9.55 15.90 -17.19
CA GLN A 218 9.96 14.85 -16.25
C GLN A 218 10.04 13.52 -17.01
N TYR A 219 11.25 13.02 -17.17
CA TYR A 219 11.53 11.75 -17.85
C TYR A 219 11.42 10.57 -16.89
N GLY A 220 11.02 9.41 -17.40
CA GLY A 220 11.18 8.13 -16.71
C GLY A 220 12.63 7.69 -16.66
N ASP A 221 12.91 6.65 -15.90
CA ASP A 221 14.23 6.05 -15.81
C ASP A 221 14.54 5.22 -17.07
N GLU A 222 15.78 5.27 -17.55
CA GLU A 222 16.24 4.44 -18.67
C GLU A 222 16.39 2.98 -18.24
N ASN A 223 16.90 2.77 -17.04
CA ASN A 223 17.01 1.44 -16.44
C ASN A 223 15.69 1.07 -15.76
N ILE A 224 14.88 0.30 -16.46
CA ILE A 224 13.57 -0.13 -16.00
C ILE A 224 13.71 -1.27 -14.98
N VAL A 225 13.07 -1.13 -13.83
CA VAL A 225 12.96 -2.17 -12.81
C VAL A 225 11.50 -2.61 -12.70
N PRO A 226 11.16 -3.89 -12.96
CA PRO A 226 9.79 -4.39 -12.82
C PRO A 226 9.29 -4.34 -11.39
N PHE A 227 7.98 -4.20 -11.19
CA PHE A 227 7.35 -4.42 -9.89
C PHE A 227 7.24 -5.91 -9.56
N SER A 228 6.93 -6.74 -10.55
CA SER A 228 6.83 -8.18 -10.34
C SER A 228 8.19 -8.85 -10.43
N PHE A 229 8.46 -9.77 -9.50
CA PHE A 229 9.61 -10.66 -9.55
C PHE A 229 9.47 -11.77 -10.61
N ALA A 230 8.34 -11.83 -11.32
CA ALA A 230 8.13 -12.75 -12.44
C ALA A 230 8.54 -12.15 -13.79
N HIS A 231 8.91 -10.88 -13.83
CA HIS A 231 9.30 -10.17 -15.05
C HIS A 231 10.75 -9.72 -14.99
N THR A 232 11.38 -9.67 -16.16
CA THR A 232 12.66 -9.00 -16.39
C THR A 232 12.43 -7.59 -16.95
N ALA A 233 13.48 -6.78 -17.02
CA ALA A 233 13.42 -5.45 -17.65
C ALA A 233 13.04 -5.55 -19.14
N GLU A 234 13.55 -6.57 -19.83
CA GLU A 234 13.28 -6.82 -21.24
C GLU A 234 11.81 -7.19 -21.50
N ASP A 235 11.17 -7.93 -20.59
CA ASP A 235 9.77 -8.33 -20.71
C ASP A 235 8.81 -7.15 -20.73
N ILE A 236 9.20 -6.04 -20.09
CA ILE A 236 8.35 -4.88 -19.90
C ILE A 236 8.84 -3.62 -20.62
N ALA A 237 9.98 -3.69 -21.32
CA ALA A 237 10.58 -2.54 -22.00
C ALA A 237 9.65 -1.97 -23.07
N LYS A 238 9.38 -0.67 -23.00
CA LYS A 238 8.60 0.08 -23.98
C LYS A 238 8.93 1.57 -23.94
N PRO A 239 8.61 2.34 -25.01
CA PRO A 239 8.71 3.78 -24.96
C PRO A 239 7.92 4.38 -23.80
N GLN A 240 8.48 5.40 -23.15
CA GLN A 240 7.85 6.03 -21.99
C GLN A 240 7.32 7.42 -22.36
N VAL A 241 6.17 7.79 -21.78
CA VAL A 241 5.60 9.13 -21.94
C VAL A 241 6.19 10.12 -20.95
N LEU A 242 6.10 11.41 -21.28
CA LEU A 242 6.54 12.48 -20.38
C LEU A 242 5.44 12.85 -19.38
N CYS A 243 5.87 13.22 -18.19
CA CYS A 243 5.11 14.06 -17.25
C CYS A 243 5.76 15.45 -17.21
N TRP A 244 5.09 16.42 -16.61
CA TRP A 244 5.59 17.79 -16.52
C TRP A 244 5.47 18.30 -15.08
N LEU A 245 6.32 19.28 -14.77
CA LEU A 245 6.38 19.94 -13.48
C LEU A 245 6.09 21.42 -13.66
N THR A 246 5.18 21.94 -12.84
CA THR A 246 4.89 23.36 -12.71
C THR A 246 4.65 23.75 -11.25
N TYR A 247 4.28 24.98 -10.97
CA TYR A 247 4.12 25.49 -9.61
C TYR A 247 2.93 26.41 -9.49
N THR A 248 2.27 26.42 -8.32
CA THR A 248 1.38 27.51 -7.91
C THR A 248 2.18 28.79 -7.70
N ASN A 249 1.51 29.90 -7.55
CA ASN A 249 2.11 31.22 -7.26
C ASN A 249 1.21 32.02 -6.31
N GLU A 250 1.65 33.22 -5.94
CA GLU A 250 0.91 34.04 -4.99
C GLU A 250 -0.50 34.42 -5.48
N LYS A 251 -0.71 34.62 -6.78
CA LYS A 251 -2.06 34.88 -7.34
C LYS A 251 -2.96 33.67 -7.15
N THR A 252 -2.44 32.46 -7.37
CA THR A 252 -3.16 31.22 -7.10
C THR A 252 -3.58 31.13 -5.64
N HIS A 253 -2.62 31.41 -4.72
CA HIS A 253 -2.87 31.35 -3.28
C HIS A 253 -3.85 32.41 -2.82
N GLN A 254 -3.82 33.63 -3.38
CA GLN A 254 -4.75 34.72 -3.04
C GLN A 254 -6.18 34.32 -3.43
N ILE A 255 -6.40 33.81 -4.64
CA ILE A 255 -7.73 33.34 -5.08
C ILE A 255 -8.27 32.27 -4.12
N ILE A 256 -7.43 31.33 -3.69
CA ILE A 256 -7.83 30.29 -2.74
C ILE A 256 -8.20 30.91 -1.39
N ARG A 257 -7.37 31.81 -0.85
CA ARG A 257 -7.64 32.49 0.45
C ARG A 257 -8.93 33.27 0.43
N ASP A 258 -9.21 33.98 -0.66
CA ASP A 258 -10.41 34.82 -0.80
C ASP A 258 -11.71 34.01 -0.92
N ASN A 259 -11.64 32.68 -1.13
CA ASN A 259 -12.79 31.79 -1.31
C ASN A 259 -12.80 30.61 -0.32
N LEU A 260 -12.08 30.69 0.80
CA LEU A 260 -12.06 29.60 1.79
C LEU A 260 -13.44 29.36 2.43
N ASP A 261 -14.25 30.38 2.58
CA ASP A 261 -15.63 30.32 3.07
C ASP A 261 -16.57 29.52 2.15
N ARG A 262 -16.25 29.45 0.87
CA ARG A 262 -16.97 28.63 -0.13
C ARG A 262 -16.48 27.19 -0.23
N SER A 263 -15.41 26.84 0.48
CA SER A 263 -14.93 25.46 0.55
C SER A 263 -15.75 24.64 1.55
N PRO A 264 -16.34 23.50 1.17
CA PRO A 264 -17.07 22.62 2.08
C PRO A 264 -16.26 22.20 3.30
N MET A 265 -14.94 22.18 3.16
CA MET A 265 -14.01 21.79 4.23
C MET A 265 -13.88 22.89 5.30
N PHE A 266 -13.83 24.16 4.90
CA PHE A 266 -13.73 25.31 5.81
C PHE A 266 -15.11 25.84 6.24
N GLY A 267 -16.13 25.59 5.42
CA GLY A 267 -17.54 25.93 5.71
C GLY A 267 -18.25 24.97 6.67
N GLY A 268 -17.57 23.92 7.19
CA GLY A 268 -18.13 22.99 8.17
C GLY A 268 -19.16 22.00 7.61
N VAL A 269 -19.27 21.88 6.29
CA VAL A 269 -20.19 20.93 5.62
C VAL A 269 -19.65 19.50 5.64
N ILE A 270 -18.34 19.35 5.61
CA ILE A 270 -17.65 18.06 5.67
C ILE A 270 -17.57 17.60 7.14
N GLU A 271 -18.16 16.43 7.41
CA GLU A 271 -18.11 15.77 8.73
C GLU A 271 -16.88 14.88 8.86
N GLY A 272 -16.43 14.31 7.73
CA GLY A 272 -15.34 13.33 7.67
C GLY A 272 -13.95 13.94 7.87
N THR A 273 -13.10 13.24 8.60
CA THR A 273 -11.69 13.62 8.74
C THR A 273 -10.92 13.35 7.46
N GLY A 274 -10.14 14.35 7.00
CA GLY A 274 -9.31 14.24 5.80
C GLY A 274 -7.91 13.67 6.06
N PRO A 275 -7.21 13.21 5.01
CA PRO A 275 -5.88 12.64 5.14
C PRO A 275 -4.81 13.71 5.41
N ARG A 276 -3.98 13.49 6.42
CA ARG A 276 -2.88 14.40 6.80
C ARG A 276 -1.80 14.53 5.70
N TYR A 277 -1.54 13.45 4.97
CA TYR A 277 -0.43 13.36 4.02
C TYR A 277 -0.84 13.54 2.55
N CYS A 278 -2.11 13.84 2.29
CA CYS A 278 -2.61 14.28 1.00
C CYS A 278 -3.60 15.43 1.22
N PRO A 279 -3.12 16.57 1.77
CA PRO A 279 -3.97 17.71 2.03
C PRO A 279 -4.45 18.31 0.71
N SER A 280 -5.63 18.91 0.73
CA SER A 280 -6.12 19.71 -0.39
C SER A 280 -5.20 20.93 -0.60
N ILE A 281 -5.33 21.60 -1.73
CA ILE A 281 -4.54 22.80 -1.99
C ILE A 281 -4.91 23.91 -1.02
N GLU A 282 -6.18 24.01 -0.60
CA GLU A 282 -6.65 24.95 0.43
C GLU A 282 -5.92 24.71 1.75
N ASP A 283 -5.83 23.44 2.19
CA ASP A 283 -5.08 23.07 3.39
C ASP A 283 -3.61 23.48 3.31
N LYS A 284 -2.96 23.28 2.14
CA LYS A 284 -1.55 23.65 1.94
C LYS A 284 -1.34 25.15 2.04
N VAL A 285 -2.21 25.92 1.39
CA VAL A 285 -2.13 27.39 1.37
C VAL A 285 -2.34 27.98 2.77
N VAL A 286 -3.21 27.36 3.60
CA VAL A 286 -3.45 27.80 4.97
C VAL A 286 -2.33 27.35 5.92
N ARG A 287 -1.95 26.07 5.88
CA ARG A 287 -0.97 25.50 6.82
C ARG A 287 0.47 25.91 6.54
N PHE A 288 0.79 26.18 5.27
CA PHE A 288 2.12 26.57 4.82
C PHE A 288 2.06 27.95 4.15
N ALA A 289 1.47 28.91 4.83
CA ALA A 289 1.27 30.26 4.33
C ALA A 289 2.59 31.03 4.01
N ASP A 290 3.71 30.57 4.59
CA ASP A 290 5.06 31.06 4.33
C ASP A 290 5.64 30.58 2.99
N LYS A 291 5.01 29.60 2.32
CA LYS A 291 5.48 29.08 1.04
C LYS A 291 4.93 29.91 -0.12
N GLU A 292 5.81 30.48 -0.91
CA GLU A 292 5.46 31.27 -2.10
C GLU A 292 4.86 30.43 -3.23
N ARG A 293 5.17 29.12 -3.27
CA ARG A 293 4.70 28.20 -4.29
C ARG A 293 4.63 26.75 -3.80
N HIS A 294 3.73 25.97 -4.41
CA HIS A 294 3.63 24.52 -4.25
C HIS A 294 3.90 23.83 -5.58
N GLN A 295 4.63 22.72 -5.52
CA GLN A 295 4.97 21.90 -6.66
C GLN A 295 3.75 21.11 -7.16
N LEU A 296 3.59 21.08 -8.49
CA LEU A 296 2.51 20.39 -9.18
C LEU A 296 3.08 19.50 -10.28
N PHE A 297 2.56 18.27 -10.38
CA PHE A 297 2.85 17.42 -11.53
C PHE A 297 1.64 17.36 -12.45
N VAL A 298 1.90 17.48 -13.75
CA VAL A 298 0.93 17.34 -14.82
C VAL A 298 1.19 16.00 -15.48
N GLU A 299 0.28 15.06 -15.28
CA GLU A 299 0.49 13.64 -15.54
C GLU A 299 -0.57 13.10 -16.51
N PRO A 300 -0.21 12.44 -17.63
CA PRO A 300 -1.19 11.81 -18.50
C PRO A 300 -1.91 10.66 -17.79
N GLU A 301 -3.20 10.52 -18.02
CA GLU A 301 -4.03 9.43 -17.47
C GLU A 301 -3.99 8.15 -18.31
N GLY A 302 -3.35 8.18 -19.48
CA GLY A 302 -3.20 7.02 -20.37
C GLY A 302 -2.50 7.41 -21.68
N GLU A 303 -2.20 6.41 -22.51
CA GLU A 303 -1.57 6.59 -23.81
C GLU A 303 -2.55 7.10 -24.87
N ASN A 304 -3.84 6.70 -24.76
CA ASN A 304 -4.87 6.96 -25.74
C ASN A 304 -5.94 7.94 -25.22
N THR A 305 -5.54 8.90 -24.38
CA THR A 305 -6.42 9.96 -23.88
C THR A 305 -5.66 11.28 -23.77
N GLU A 306 -6.38 12.38 -23.97
CA GLU A 306 -5.85 13.72 -23.77
C GLU A 306 -6.12 14.24 -22.33
N GLU A 307 -6.63 13.39 -21.43
CA GLU A 307 -6.85 13.79 -20.05
C GLU A 307 -5.53 13.83 -19.27
N MET A 308 -5.27 14.99 -18.65
CA MET A 308 -4.11 15.26 -17.81
C MET A 308 -4.55 15.45 -16.36
N TYR A 309 -3.93 14.72 -15.45
CA TYR A 309 -4.13 14.82 -14.01
C TYR A 309 -3.20 15.86 -13.38
N ILE A 310 -3.73 16.77 -12.57
CA ILE A 310 -2.95 17.86 -11.97
C ILE A 310 -2.63 17.53 -10.51
N GLN A 311 -1.61 16.69 -10.31
CA GLN A 311 -1.23 16.25 -8.97
C GLN A 311 -0.78 17.42 -8.09
N GLY A 312 -1.31 17.46 -6.89
CA GLY A 312 -1.01 18.50 -5.91
C GLY A 312 -2.10 19.55 -5.74
N MET A 313 -3.11 19.55 -6.63
CA MET A 313 -4.23 20.51 -6.68
C MET A 313 -5.58 19.87 -6.28
N SER A 314 -5.56 18.83 -5.43
CA SER A 314 -6.82 18.32 -4.86
C SER A 314 -7.57 19.44 -4.16
N SER A 315 -8.84 19.64 -4.46
CA SER A 315 -9.65 20.76 -4.01
C SER A 315 -11.11 20.38 -3.87
N SER A 316 -11.82 21.11 -3.04
CA SER A 316 -13.29 21.09 -2.98
C SER A 316 -13.92 22.46 -3.28
N LEU A 317 -13.14 23.43 -3.74
CA LEU A 317 -13.63 24.76 -4.12
C LEU A 317 -14.63 24.69 -5.27
N PRO A 318 -15.53 25.68 -5.41
CA PRO A 318 -16.50 25.74 -6.52
C PRO A 318 -15.81 25.81 -7.90
N GLU A 319 -16.53 25.42 -8.95
CA GLU A 319 -15.98 25.35 -10.33
C GLU A 319 -15.43 26.68 -10.82
N ASP A 320 -16.12 27.79 -10.57
CA ASP A 320 -15.68 29.14 -10.94
C ASP A 320 -14.31 29.53 -10.28
N VAL A 321 -14.14 29.16 -9.03
CA VAL A 321 -12.88 29.36 -8.30
C VAL A 321 -11.80 28.44 -8.84
N GLN A 322 -12.13 27.17 -9.15
CA GLN A 322 -11.18 26.26 -9.75
C GLN A 322 -10.66 26.78 -11.10
N ILE A 323 -11.53 27.26 -11.99
CA ILE A 323 -11.14 27.87 -13.25
C ILE A 323 -10.18 29.05 -13.00
N ALA A 324 -10.56 29.96 -12.09
CA ALA A 324 -9.76 31.15 -11.79
C ALA A 324 -8.37 30.79 -11.25
N MET A 325 -8.28 29.86 -10.25
CA MET A 325 -6.99 29.50 -9.64
C MET A 325 -6.08 28.74 -10.61
N TYR A 326 -6.60 27.81 -11.41
CA TYR A 326 -5.80 27.05 -12.37
C TYR A 326 -5.21 27.95 -13.44
N ARG A 327 -5.94 28.93 -13.95
CA ARG A 327 -5.49 29.86 -15.00
C ARG A 327 -4.40 30.84 -14.54
N THR A 328 -4.06 30.87 -13.27
CA THR A 328 -2.89 31.63 -12.78
C THR A 328 -1.58 30.83 -12.83
N ILE A 329 -1.63 29.54 -13.09
CA ILE A 329 -0.49 28.62 -13.03
C ILE A 329 0.21 28.60 -14.39
N PRO A 330 1.56 28.71 -14.42
CA PRO A 330 2.32 28.64 -15.67
C PRO A 330 2.03 27.37 -16.47
N GLY A 331 1.65 27.56 -17.75
CA GLY A 331 1.27 26.49 -18.66
C GLY A 331 -0.20 26.06 -18.59
N LEU A 332 -0.98 26.59 -17.63
CA LEU A 332 -2.41 26.33 -17.47
C LEU A 332 -3.29 27.55 -17.74
N GLU A 333 -2.75 28.62 -18.29
CA GLU A 333 -3.45 29.91 -18.46
C GLU A 333 -4.69 29.81 -19.34
N HIS A 334 -4.70 28.86 -20.26
CA HIS A 334 -5.79 28.62 -21.20
C HIS A 334 -6.43 27.22 -21.02
N CYS A 335 -6.19 26.58 -19.86
CA CYS A 335 -6.64 25.22 -19.61
C CYS A 335 -8.14 25.04 -19.76
N GLU A 336 -8.52 23.95 -20.40
CA GLU A 336 -9.87 23.42 -20.47
C GLU A 336 -10.01 22.28 -19.45
N ILE A 337 -10.84 22.51 -18.42
CA ILE A 337 -11.07 21.51 -17.38
C ILE A 337 -12.13 20.53 -17.90
N THR A 338 -11.75 19.25 -18.04
CA THR A 338 -12.65 18.18 -18.47
C THR A 338 -13.40 17.56 -17.29
N ARG A 339 -12.79 17.55 -16.11
CA ARG A 339 -13.41 17.12 -14.83
C ARG A 339 -12.93 18.02 -13.72
N PHE A 340 -13.85 18.58 -12.96
CA PHE A 340 -13.52 19.41 -11.79
C PHE A 340 -13.01 18.55 -10.63
N ALA A 341 -12.19 19.17 -9.79
CA ALA A 341 -11.78 18.60 -8.51
C ALA A 341 -12.98 18.50 -7.57
N TYR A 342 -12.99 17.48 -6.71
CA TYR A 342 -14.01 17.30 -5.69
C TYR A 342 -13.44 16.66 -4.43
N ALA A 343 -14.07 16.91 -3.30
CA ALA A 343 -13.91 16.07 -2.12
C ALA A 343 -14.96 14.95 -2.14
N ILE A 344 -14.63 13.80 -1.58
CA ILE A 344 -15.57 12.70 -1.36
C ILE A 344 -15.54 12.28 0.10
N GLU A 345 -16.71 12.18 0.72
CA GLU A 345 -16.92 11.58 2.03
C GLU A 345 -17.56 10.21 1.90
N TYR A 346 -17.19 9.31 2.80
CA TYR A 346 -17.67 7.92 2.79
C TYR A 346 -17.61 7.30 4.19
N ASP A 347 -18.44 6.27 4.43
CA ASP A 347 -18.38 5.48 5.66
C ASP A 347 -17.19 4.51 5.61
N CYS A 348 -16.51 4.34 6.74
CA CYS A 348 -15.48 3.34 6.99
C CYS A 348 -15.66 2.73 8.38
N ILE A 349 -15.04 1.57 8.62
CA ILE A 349 -15.08 0.90 9.92
C ILE A 349 -13.98 1.40 10.84
N ASP A 350 -14.17 1.25 12.15
CA ASP A 350 -13.07 1.21 13.09
C ASP A 350 -12.34 -0.14 12.95
N ALA A 351 -11.13 -0.11 12.37
CA ALA A 351 -10.36 -1.32 12.12
C ALA A 351 -9.88 -2.02 13.41
N THR A 352 -9.98 -1.39 14.58
CA THR A 352 -9.70 -2.04 15.86
C THR A 352 -10.68 -3.17 16.20
N GLN A 353 -11.81 -3.25 15.50
CA GLN A 353 -12.76 -4.37 15.56
C GLN A 353 -12.27 -5.63 14.83
N LEU A 354 -11.18 -5.52 14.07
CA LEU A 354 -10.59 -6.63 13.33
C LEU A 354 -9.48 -7.33 14.14
N LYS A 355 -9.28 -8.62 13.84
CA LYS A 355 -8.06 -9.37 14.18
C LYS A 355 -6.94 -9.02 13.19
N LEU A 356 -5.71 -9.42 13.47
CA LEU A 356 -4.58 -9.29 12.51
C LEU A 356 -4.78 -10.10 11.22
N SER A 357 -5.70 -11.05 11.21
CA SER A 357 -6.17 -11.78 10.02
C SER A 357 -7.13 -10.97 9.15
N LEU A 358 -7.52 -9.77 9.57
CA LEU A 358 -8.58 -8.92 9.00
C LEU A 358 -10.00 -9.49 9.13
N GLU A 359 -10.20 -10.54 9.93
CA GLU A 359 -11.51 -11.03 10.35
C GLU A 359 -12.08 -10.16 11.47
N PHE A 360 -13.38 -9.90 11.47
CA PHE A 360 -14.04 -9.26 12.61
C PHE A 360 -13.93 -10.15 13.86
N LYS A 361 -13.64 -9.52 15.02
CA LYS A 361 -13.45 -10.22 16.29
C LYS A 361 -14.71 -10.99 16.71
N ASP A 362 -15.87 -10.38 16.51
CA ASP A 362 -17.15 -10.89 17.01
C ASP A 362 -18.03 -11.51 15.92
N ILE A 363 -17.59 -11.53 14.64
CA ILE A 363 -18.37 -12.06 13.52
C ILE A 363 -17.50 -13.03 12.69
N PRO A 364 -17.46 -14.31 13.08
CA PRO A 364 -16.70 -15.32 12.35
C PRO A 364 -17.12 -15.43 10.88
N GLY A 365 -16.13 -15.46 9.98
CA GLY A 365 -16.33 -15.53 8.54
C GLY A 365 -16.55 -14.17 7.87
N LEU A 366 -16.60 -13.06 8.61
CA LEU A 366 -16.64 -11.72 8.04
C LEU A 366 -15.27 -11.09 8.11
N PHE A 367 -14.75 -10.65 6.95
CA PHE A 367 -13.46 -9.98 6.77
C PHE A 367 -13.67 -8.58 6.21
N SER A 368 -12.69 -7.70 6.40
CA SER A 368 -12.71 -6.37 5.81
C SER A 368 -11.33 -5.96 5.31
N ALA A 369 -11.26 -5.26 4.17
CA ALA A 369 -10.01 -4.89 3.55
C ALA A 369 -10.09 -3.56 2.80
N GLY A 370 -8.93 -2.90 2.69
CA GLY A 370 -8.74 -1.72 1.88
C GLY A 370 -9.16 -0.42 2.55
N GLN A 371 -9.63 0.53 1.73
CA GLN A 371 -9.95 1.88 2.22
C GLN A 371 -11.11 1.89 3.22
N PHE A 372 -11.98 0.91 3.15
CA PHE A 372 -13.05 0.73 4.11
C PHE A 372 -12.55 0.47 5.55
N ASN A 373 -11.32 -0.03 5.72
CA ASN A 373 -10.64 -0.16 7.01
C ASN A 373 -9.96 1.14 7.49
N GLY A 374 -10.24 2.27 6.85
CA GLY A 374 -9.65 3.56 7.20
C GLY A 374 -8.24 3.80 6.65
N SER A 375 -7.76 3.00 5.70
CA SER A 375 -6.52 3.29 4.96
C SER A 375 -6.79 4.15 3.73
N SER A 376 -5.73 4.70 3.13
CA SER A 376 -5.83 5.52 1.91
C SER A 376 -4.68 5.17 0.97
N GLY A 377 -5.01 4.62 -0.21
CA GLY A 377 -4.08 4.26 -1.28
C GLY A 377 -4.42 2.91 -1.90
N TYR A 378 -4.09 2.78 -3.19
CA TYR A 378 -4.37 1.58 -3.97
C TYR A 378 -3.55 0.39 -3.47
N GLU A 379 -2.30 0.63 -3.10
CA GLU A 379 -1.33 -0.36 -2.65
C GLU A 379 -1.68 -0.88 -1.26
N GLU A 380 -2.10 0.00 -0.36
CA GLU A 380 -2.62 -0.37 0.97
C GLU A 380 -3.89 -1.22 0.84
N ALA A 381 -4.74 -0.89 -0.14
CA ALA A 381 -5.94 -1.64 -0.41
C ALA A 381 -5.64 -3.04 -0.97
N ALA A 382 -4.72 -3.13 -1.95
CA ALA A 382 -4.29 -4.40 -2.53
C ALA A 382 -3.67 -5.33 -1.47
N ALA A 383 -2.78 -4.79 -0.63
CA ALA A 383 -2.12 -5.54 0.45
C ALA A 383 -3.14 -6.14 1.44
N GLN A 384 -4.09 -5.35 1.90
CA GLN A 384 -5.16 -5.83 2.79
C GLN A 384 -6.09 -6.82 2.09
N GLY A 385 -6.45 -6.54 0.82
CA GLY A 385 -7.29 -7.42 0.03
C GLY A 385 -6.67 -8.81 -0.12
N LEU A 386 -5.38 -8.88 -0.45
CA LEU A 386 -4.65 -10.14 -0.56
C LEU A 386 -4.70 -10.94 0.75
N ILE A 387 -4.38 -10.31 1.89
CA ILE A 387 -4.42 -10.99 3.20
C ILE A 387 -5.85 -11.38 3.58
N GLY A 388 -6.85 -10.51 3.36
CA GLY A 388 -8.26 -10.81 3.62
C GLY A 388 -8.77 -11.99 2.79
N GLY A 389 -8.42 -12.06 1.51
CA GLY A 389 -8.79 -13.15 0.62
C GLY A 389 -8.13 -14.48 0.98
N ILE A 390 -6.83 -14.46 1.32
CA ILE A 390 -6.12 -15.65 1.83
C ILE A 390 -6.80 -16.16 3.09
N ASN A 391 -7.08 -15.28 4.04
CA ASN A 391 -7.64 -15.68 5.33
C ASN A 391 -9.12 -16.11 5.24
N ALA A 392 -9.88 -15.53 4.33
CA ALA A 392 -11.23 -16.02 4.02
C ALA A 392 -11.19 -17.45 3.46
N ALA A 393 -10.23 -17.76 2.57
CA ALA A 393 -10.04 -19.12 2.06
C ALA A 393 -9.57 -20.08 3.17
N HIS A 394 -8.61 -19.68 4.00
CA HIS A 394 -8.15 -20.48 5.14
C HIS A 394 -9.28 -20.76 6.13
N PHE A 395 -10.13 -19.76 6.43
CA PHE A 395 -11.29 -19.92 7.29
C PHE A 395 -12.25 -21.00 6.75
N VAL A 396 -12.56 -20.96 5.45
CA VAL A 396 -13.43 -21.97 4.80
C VAL A 396 -12.80 -23.35 4.83
N GLN A 397 -11.48 -23.44 4.71
CA GLN A 397 -10.71 -24.69 4.75
C GLN A 397 -10.43 -25.21 6.17
N GLY A 398 -10.76 -24.44 7.21
CA GLY A 398 -10.41 -24.78 8.59
C GLY A 398 -8.92 -24.74 8.90
N LYS A 399 -8.17 -23.93 8.16
CA LYS A 399 -6.72 -23.71 8.34
C LYS A 399 -6.46 -22.51 9.25
N GLU A 400 -5.27 -22.49 9.85
CA GLU A 400 -4.80 -21.33 10.61
C GLU A 400 -4.68 -20.08 9.71
N PRO A 401 -5.03 -18.91 10.24
CA PRO A 401 -4.93 -17.67 9.49
C PRO A 401 -3.46 -17.30 9.19
N LEU A 402 -3.23 -16.70 8.04
CA LEU A 402 -1.96 -16.03 7.74
C LEU A 402 -1.91 -14.68 8.44
N VAL A 403 -0.97 -14.52 9.35
CA VAL A 403 -0.66 -13.25 10.02
C VAL A 403 0.79 -12.91 9.75
N LEU A 404 1.03 -11.78 9.09
CA LEU A 404 2.37 -11.24 8.89
C LEU A 404 2.75 -10.33 10.06
N GLN A 405 3.94 -10.58 10.60
CA GLN A 405 4.50 -9.76 11.65
C GLN A 405 5.09 -8.45 11.08
N ARG A 406 5.27 -7.43 11.92
CA ARG A 406 5.92 -6.16 11.54
C ARG A 406 7.35 -6.35 11.02
N SER A 407 8.01 -7.42 11.40
CA SER A 407 9.35 -7.80 10.93
C SER A 407 9.35 -8.58 9.62
N ASP A 408 8.20 -9.02 9.12
CA ASP A 408 8.11 -9.81 7.89
C ASP A 408 7.88 -8.92 6.66
N GLY A 409 7.17 -7.79 6.82
CA GLY A 409 6.88 -6.89 5.70
C GLY A 409 6.15 -5.61 6.10
N TYR A 410 6.11 -4.66 5.18
CA TYR A 410 5.28 -3.46 5.27
C TYR A 410 3.79 -3.81 5.35
N ILE A 411 3.35 -4.93 4.76
CA ILE A 411 1.98 -5.45 4.91
C ILE A 411 1.70 -5.74 6.39
N GLY A 412 2.63 -6.39 7.09
CA GLY A 412 2.50 -6.64 8.53
C GLY A 412 2.47 -5.35 9.35
N VAL A 413 3.31 -4.37 9.01
CA VAL A 413 3.30 -3.04 9.66
C VAL A 413 1.97 -2.33 9.43
N LEU A 414 1.45 -2.33 8.20
CA LEU A 414 0.18 -1.72 7.83
C LEU A 414 -0.98 -2.30 8.65
N ILE A 415 -1.13 -3.61 8.65
CA ILE A 415 -2.25 -4.29 9.33
C ILE A 415 -2.14 -4.09 10.84
N ASP A 416 -0.95 -4.28 11.42
CA ASP A 416 -0.74 -4.07 12.85
C ASP A 416 -1.07 -2.63 13.28
N ASP A 417 -0.68 -1.62 12.50
CA ASP A 417 -0.97 -0.22 12.81
C ASP A 417 -2.48 0.06 12.81
N ILE A 418 -3.23 -0.38 11.78
CA ILE A 418 -4.67 -0.07 11.70
C ILE A 418 -5.50 -0.85 12.71
N VAL A 419 -5.13 -2.10 13.00
CA VAL A 419 -5.88 -2.99 13.91
C VAL A 419 -5.59 -2.67 15.38
N ASN A 420 -4.33 -2.40 15.74
CA ASN A 420 -3.96 -2.21 17.15
C ASN A 420 -3.99 -0.75 17.60
N LYS A 421 -3.66 0.20 16.71
CA LYS A 421 -3.65 1.63 17.06
C LYS A 421 -4.95 2.32 16.67
N GLY A 422 -5.67 1.76 15.71
CA GLY A 422 -6.78 2.42 15.06
C GLY A 422 -6.32 3.65 14.26
N THR A 423 -7.24 4.31 13.61
CA THR A 423 -6.93 5.54 12.89
C THR A 423 -8.06 6.55 13.05
N ARG A 424 -7.69 7.80 13.37
CA ARG A 424 -8.63 8.94 13.43
C ARG A 424 -8.60 9.78 12.16
N GLU A 425 -7.69 9.47 11.25
CA GLU A 425 -7.51 10.08 9.94
C GLU A 425 -7.15 8.99 8.94
N PRO A 426 -7.43 9.13 7.63
CA PRO A 426 -7.07 8.11 6.64
C PRO A 426 -5.60 7.72 6.73
N TYR A 427 -5.35 6.45 7.09
CA TYR A 427 -4.01 5.91 7.26
C TYR A 427 -3.28 5.85 5.92
N ARG A 428 -2.03 6.25 5.91
CA ARG A 428 -1.13 6.09 4.77
C ARG A 428 0.17 5.43 5.21
N MET A 429 0.60 4.43 4.45
CA MET A 429 1.88 3.79 4.67
C MET A 429 3.03 4.74 4.37
N MET A 430 4.01 4.77 5.25
CA MET A 430 5.23 5.57 5.14
C MET A 430 6.42 4.75 5.63
N THR A 431 7.60 4.99 5.04
CA THR A 431 8.84 4.29 5.46
C THR A 431 9.19 4.53 6.93
N SER A 432 8.78 5.67 7.51
CA SER A 432 9.00 5.99 8.92
C SER A 432 8.19 5.14 9.90
N ARG A 433 7.16 4.43 9.42
CA ARG A 433 6.33 3.55 10.27
C ARG A 433 6.97 2.18 10.52
N ALA A 434 7.90 1.79 9.67
CA ALA A 434 8.62 0.53 9.80
C ALA A 434 9.88 0.70 10.66
N GLU A 435 10.04 -0.16 11.66
CA GLU A 435 11.20 -0.17 12.56
C GLU A 435 12.44 -0.77 11.89
N PHE A 436 12.24 -1.75 11.00
CA PHE A 436 13.29 -2.56 10.38
C PHE A 436 13.49 -2.26 8.90
N ARG A 437 13.56 -0.97 8.51
CA ARG A 437 13.55 -0.53 7.10
C ARG A 437 14.61 -1.17 6.23
N LEU A 438 15.78 -1.44 6.76
CA LEU A 438 16.87 -2.05 6.00
C LEU A 438 16.63 -3.55 5.74
N LEU A 439 15.86 -4.22 6.59
CA LEU A 439 15.42 -5.60 6.37
C LEU A 439 14.20 -5.66 5.44
N LEU A 440 13.33 -4.64 5.48
CA LEU A 440 12.06 -4.59 4.75
C LEU A 440 12.17 -3.82 3.43
N ARG A 441 13.27 -3.97 2.70
CA ARG A 441 13.47 -3.31 1.42
C ARG A 441 12.52 -3.87 0.36
N GLN A 442 12.25 -3.06 -0.68
CA GLN A 442 11.44 -3.53 -1.81
C GLN A 442 12.18 -4.56 -2.68
N ASP A 443 13.52 -4.45 -2.77
CA ASP A 443 14.38 -5.31 -3.58
C ASP A 443 14.49 -6.75 -3.06
N ASN A 444 14.23 -6.97 -1.77
CA ASN A 444 14.29 -8.29 -1.12
C ASN A 444 12.91 -8.83 -0.67
N ALA A 445 11.82 -8.28 -1.17
CA ALA A 445 10.49 -8.73 -0.78
C ALA A 445 10.24 -10.21 -1.16
N ASP A 446 10.82 -10.67 -2.27
CA ASP A 446 10.80 -12.06 -2.70
C ASP A 446 11.46 -12.99 -1.66
N GLN A 447 12.66 -12.67 -1.18
CA GLN A 447 13.37 -13.46 -0.16
C GLN A 447 12.56 -13.61 1.14
N ARG A 448 11.79 -12.58 1.52
CA ARG A 448 11.00 -12.58 2.75
C ARG A 448 9.66 -13.29 2.61
N LEU A 449 8.96 -13.10 1.51
CA LEU A 449 7.53 -13.43 1.38
C LEU A 449 7.22 -14.51 0.34
N THR A 450 8.03 -14.71 -0.69
CA THR A 450 7.79 -15.79 -1.68
C THR A 450 7.79 -17.18 -1.06
N PRO A 451 8.64 -17.52 -0.06
CA PRO A 451 8.52 -18.79 0.65
C PRO A 451 7.19 -18.97 1.38
N ILE A 452 6.60 -17.87 1.89
CA ILE A 452 5.27 -17.88 2.50
C ILE A 452 4.21 -18.09 1.43
N GLY A 453 4.27 -17.34 0.33
CA GLY A 453 3.36 -17.47 -0.80
C GLY A 453 3.35 -18.86 -1.42
N TYR A 454 4.51 -19.50 -1.53
CA TYR A 454 4.64 -20.87 -1.98
C TYR A 454 3.99 -21.87 -1.01
N ARG A 455 4.28 -21.77 0.28
CA ARG A 455 3.72 -22.64 1.32
C ARG A 455 2.20 -22.59 1.38
N ILE A 456 1.59 -21.43 1.15
CA ILE A 456 0.12 -21.30 1.13
C ILE A 456 -0.51 -21.69 -0.20
N GLY A 457 0.26 -21.83 -1.28
CA GLY A 457 -0.19 -22.30 -2.59
C GLY A 457 -0.52 -21.19 -3.60
N LEU A 458 -0.07 -19.94 -3.38
CA LEU A 458 -0.25 -18.82 -4.32
C LEU A 458 0.93 -18.59 -5.25
N ILE A 459 2.10 -19.11 -4.91
CA ILE A 459 3.32 -19.04 -5.73
C ILE A 459 3.60 -20.42 -6.34
N SER A 460 3.90 -20.45 -7.64
CA SER A 460 4.24 -21.68 -8.35
C SER A 460 5.63 -22.20 -7.96
N GLN A 461 5.86 -23.51 -8.22
CA GLN A 461 7.17 -24.15 -8.02
C GLN A 461 8.26 -23.41 -8.81
N GLU A 462 7.99 -23.04 -10.05
CA GLU A 462 8.94 -22.32 -10.93
C GLU A 462 9.41 -21.00 -10.34
N ARG A 463 8.47 -20.19 -9.80
CA ARG A 463 8.84 -18.93 -9.12
C ARG A 463 9.63 -19.16 -7.85
N TYR A 464 9.30 -20.20 -7.11
CA TYR A 464 10.05 -20.54 -5.90
C TYR A 464 11.46 -21.05 -6.23
N ASP A 465 11.61 -21.89 -7.26
CA ASP A 465 12.91 -22.38 -7.74
C ASP A 465 13.79 -21.22 -8.26
N ALA A 466 13.19 -20.25 -8.97
CA ALA A 466 13.90 -19.06 -9.41
C ALA A 466 14.44 -18.23 -8.24
N LEU A 467 13.67 -18.09 -7.14
CA LEU A 467 14.16 -17.45 -5.91
C LEU A 467 15.33 -18.24 -5.31
N LEU A 468 15.24 -19.55 -5.19
CA LEU A 468 16.31 -20.38 -4.62
C LEU A 468 17.60 -20.27 -5.44
N GLU A 469 17.49 -20.23 -6.77
CA GLU A 469 18.64 -20.03 -7.64
C GLU A 469 19.25 -18.62 -7.45
N LYS A 470 18.43 -17.58 -7.36
CA LYS A 470 18.89 -16.22 -7.05
C LYS A 470 19.66 -16.18 -5.72
N GLU A 471 19.13 -16.77 -4.66
CA GLU A 471 19.78 -16.85 -3.35
C GLU A 471 21.11 -17.63 -3.42
N ARG A 472 21.16 -18.71 -4.17
CA ARG A 472 22.38 -19.48 -4.40
C ARG A 472 23.46 -18.65 -5.11
N LEU A 473 23.09 -17.91 -6.16
CA LEU A 473 24.00 -17.03 -6.89
C LEU A 473 24.53 -15.90 -6.01
N VAL A 474 23.66 -15.26 -5.22
CA VAL A 474 24.05 -14.21 -4.28
C VAL A 474 25.04 -14.75 -3.23
N ALA A 475 24.77 -15.91 -2.64
CA ALA A 475 25.63 -16.51 -1.63
C ALA A 475 27.00 -16.89 -2.22
N ALA A 476 27.02 -17.51 -3.39
CA ALA A 476 28.26 -17.89 -4.08
C ALA A 476 29.14 -16.67 -4.40
N GLU A 477 28.52 -15.59 -4.89
CA GLU A 477 29.28 -14.37 -5.24
C GLU A 477 29.77 -13.61 -3.99
N ILE A 478 28.99 -13.58 -2.92
CA ILE A 478 29.46 -13.01 -1.63
C ILE A 478 30.66 -13.79 -1.12
N ASP A 479 30.63 -15.10 -1.17
CA ASP A 479 31.75 -15.96 -0.78
C ASP A 479 32.99 -15.68 -1.65
N ARG A 480 32.83 -15.61 -2.98
CA ARG A 480 33.92 -15.32 -3.92
C ARG A 480 34.59 -13.99 -3.60
N VAL A 481 33.86 -12.89 -3.49
CA VAL A 481 34.43 -11.55 -3.25
C VAL A 481 35.03 -11.40 -1.86
N GLN A 482 34.67 -12.26 -0.90
CA GLN A 482 35.33 -12.34 0.42
C GLN A 482 36.70 -13.04 0.38
N HIS A 483 36.96 -13.85 -0.64
CA HIS A 483 38.21 -14.60 -0.78
C HIS A 483 39.16 -14.03 -1.85
N VAL A 484 38.64 -13.30 -2.86
CA VAL A 484 39.46 -12.66 -3.89
C VAL A 484 40.15 -11.41 -3.33
N THR A 485 41.48 -11.38 -3.44
CA THR A 485 42.32 -10.27 -2.96
C THR A 485 42.98 -9.52 -4.12
N MET A 486 42.84 -8.21 -4.15
CA MET A 486 43.47 -7.31 -5.10
C MET A 486 44.71 -6.64 -4.50
N GLY A 487 45.84 -6.71 -5.20
CA GLY A 487 47.06 -5.98 -4.83
C GLY A 487 46.99 -4.51 -5.26
N PRO A 488 47.94 -3.66 -4.80
CA PRO A 488 48.05 -2.25 -5.19
C PRO A 488 48.65 -2.08 -6.62
N SER A 489 48.03 -2.73 -7.60
CA SER A 489 48.42 -2.60 -9.03
C SER A 489 47.95 -1.27 -9.63
N ALA A 490 48.56 -0.86 -10.72
CA ALA A 490 48.22 0.39 -11.40
C ALA A 490 46.71 0.50 -11.74
N PRO A 491 46.03 -0.54 -12.29
CA PRO A 491 44.58 -0.49 -12.50
C PRO A 491 43.78 -0.28 -11.23
N VAL A 492 44.14 -0.95 -10.15
CA VAL A 492 43.43 -0.84 -8.85
C VAL A 492 43.59 0.58 -8.28
N LEU A 493 44.82 1.13 -8.29
CA LEU A 493 45.07 2.49 -7.79
C LEU A 493 44.33 3.53 -8.63
N ALA A 494 44.33 3.38 -9.97
CA ALA A 494 43.61 4.26 -10.87
C ALA A 494 42.08 4.22 -10.61
N LEU A 495 41.50 3.05 -10.38
CA LEU A 495 40.09 2.93 -10.01
C LEU A 495 39.79 3.67 -8.69
N LEU A 496 40.63 3.47 -7.66
CA LEU A 496 40.43 4.11 -6.36
C LEU A 496 40.53 5.64 -6.46
N GLU A 497 41.44 6.15 -7.26
CA GLU A 497 41.56 7.58 -7.56
C GLU A 497 40.36 8.11 -8.35
N LYS A 498 39.91 7.40 -9.38
CA LYS A 498 38.72 7.73 -10.20
C LYS A 498 37.47 7.92 -9.33
N TYR A 499 37.29 7.08 -8.33
CA TYR A 499 36.14 7.13 -7.39
C TYR A 499 36.41 7.94 -6.13
N GLY A 500 37.54 8.64 -6.03
CA GLY A 500 37.87 9.53 -4.91
C GLY A 500 38.00 8.82 -3.57
N THR A 501 38.45 7.56 -3.55
CA THR A 501 38.64 6.78 -2.33
C THR A 501 40.13 6.53 -2.04
N ALA A 502 40.48 6.29 -0.78
CA ALA A 502 41.86 6.16 -0.35
C ALA A 502 42.58 4.98 -1.04
N PRO A 503 43.84 5.15 -1.50
CA PRO A 503 44.62 4.08 -2.11
C PRO A 503 44.88 2.95 -1.07
N ILE A 504 45.10 1.74 -1.59
CA ILE A 504 45.55 0.61 -0.75
C ILE A 504 47.07 0.49 -0.81
N LYS A 505 47.70 0.13 0.28
CA LYS A 505 49.14 -0.11 0.41
C LYS A 505 49.48 -1.60 0.31
N ASN A 506 48.58 -2.46 0.78
CA ASN A 506 48.69 -3.90 0.77
C ASN A 506 47.49 -4.51 0.02
N GLY A 507 47.46 -5.82 -0.14
CA GLY A 507 46.32 -6.53 -0.71
C GLY A 507 45.05 -6.24 0.10
N ALA A 508 43.94 -5.98 -0.59
CA ALA A 508 42.60 -5.81 -0.01
C ALA A 508 41.64 -6.79 -0.68
N ARG A 509 40.73 -7.37 0.10
CA ARG A 509 39.67 -8.21 -0.46
C ARG A 509 38.68 -7.38 -1.24
N LEU A 510 38.10 -7.94 -2.30
CA LEU A 510 37.05 -7.25 -3.06
C LEU A 510 35.89 -6.83 -2.16
N SER A 511 35.50 -7.67 -1.19
CA SER A 511 34.49 -7.34 -0.18
C SER A 511 34.84 -6.13 0.68
N ASP A 512 36.12 -5.89 1.01
CA ASP A 512 36.55 -4.73 1.80
C ASP A 512 36.58 -3.45 0.95
N LEU A 513 36.86 -3.57 -0.34
CA LEU A 513 36.72 -2.48 -1.30
C LEU A 513 35.23 -2.12 -1.48
N LEU A 514 34.35 -3.12 -1.59
CA LEU A 514 32.92 -2.94 -1.78
C LEU A 514 32.23 -2.28 -0.56
N LYS A 515 32.77 -2.43 0.64
CA LYS A 515 32.27 -1.73 1.84
C LYS A 515 32.51 -0.21 1.81
N ARG A 516 33.40 0.28 0.92
CA ARG A 516 33.66 1.72 0.79
C ARG A 516 32.47 2.42 0.15
N PRO A 517 32.01 3.57 0.67
CA PRO A 517 30.82 4.25 0.16
C PRO A 517 30.90 4.61 -1.35
N GLN A 518 32.09 4.95 -1.82
CA GLN A 518 32.36 5.42 -3.19
C GLN A 518 32.35 4.29 -4.23
N LEU A 519 32.53 3.04 -3.82
CA LEU A 519 32.62 1.90 -4.74
C LEU A 519 31.30 1.12 -4.76
N SER A 520 30.93 0.62 -5.92
CA SER A 520 29.81 -0.31 -6.11
C SER A 520 30.32 -1.64 -6.66
N TYR A 521 29.48 -2.68 -6.60
CA TYR A 521 29.80 -3.96 -7.23
C TYR A 521 30.10 -3.82 -8.72
N GLU A 522 29.34 -2.95 -9.40
CA GLU A 522 29.55 -2.62 -10.82
C GLU A 522 30.90 -1.93 -11.07
N ALA A 523 31.26 -0.95 -10.22
CA ALA A 523 32.55 -0.26 -10.33
C ALA A 523 33.75 -1.22 -10.24
N LEU A 524 33.66 -2.28 -9.44
CA LEU A 524 34.72 -3.27 -9.29
C LEU A 524 34.96 -4.13 -10.54
N ALA A 525 34.04 -4.12 -11.52
CA ALA A 525 34.21 -4.84 -12.77
C ALA A 525 35.49 -4.43 -13.53
N GLU A 526 35.93 -3.18 -13.37
CA GLU A 526 37.14 -2.68 -14.04
C GLU A 526 38.44 -3.34 -13.55
N ILE A 527 38.41 -3.95 -12.37
CA ILE A 527 39.59 -4.58 -11.76
C ILE A 527 39.41 -6.07 -11.47
N ASP A 528 38.24 -6.64 -11.70
CA ASP A 528 37.90 -8.04 -11.42
C ASP A 528 37.60 -8.80 -12.74
N PRO A 529 38.63 -9.29 -13.44
CA PRO A 529 38.46 -9.97 -14.71
C PRO A 529 37.79 -11.35 -14.59
N GLU A 530 37.73 -11.92 -13.40
CA GLU A 530 37.08 -13.20 -13.12
C GLU A 530 35.65 -13.03 -12.61
N ARG A 531 35.13 -11.78 -12.64
CA ARG A 531 33.76 -11.49 -12.25
C ARG A 531 32.77 -12.27 -13.11
N PRO A 532 31.85 -13.06 -12.48
CA PRO A 532 30.82 -13.76 -13.24
C PRO A 532 29.79 -12.79 -13.83
N ASP A 533 29.22 -13.17 -14.97
CA ASP A 533 28.05 -12.50 -15.53
C ASP A 533 26.81 -12.91 -14.74
N LEU A 534 26.29 -12.00 -13.92
CA LEU A 534 25.17 -12.22 -13.00
C LEU A 534 24.00 -11.32 -13.34
N PRO A 535 22.75 -11.78 -13.12
CA PRO A 535 21.58 -10.92 -13.21
C PRO A 535 21.71 -9.65 -12.35
N GLN A 536 21.16 -8.53 -12.81
CA GLN A 536 21.30 -7.23 -12.16
C GLN A 536 20.77 -7.25 -10.71
N ASP A 537 19.67 -7.93 -10.46
CA ASP A 537 19.08 -8.07 -9.12
C ASP A 537 19.97 -8.88 -8.17
N VAL A 538 20.72 -9.87 -8.67
CA VAL A 538 21.74 -10.61 -7.91
C VAL A 538 22.90 -9.66 -7.56
N GLN A 539 23.40 -8.89 -8.53
CA GLN A 539 24.48 -7.91 -8.31
C GLN A 539 24.08 -6.88 -7.25
N GLU A 540 22.85 -6.38 -7.31
CA GLU A 540 22.30 -5.44 -6.32
C GLU A 540 22.27 -6.06 -4.92
N GLN A 541 21.80 -7.31 -4.78
CA GLN A 541 21.80 -8.01 -3.49
C GLN A 541 23.20 -8.22 -2.92
N VAL A 542 24.17 -8.60 -3.74
CA VAL A 542 25.59 -8.73 -3.33
C VAL A 542 26.12 -7.39 -2.81
N ASN A 543 25.89 -6.30 -3.54
CA ASN A 543 26.31 -4.96 -3.18
C ASN A 543 25.69 -4.52 -1.83
N ILE A 544 24.39 -4.70 -1.65
CA ILE A 544 23.67 -4.28 -0.45
C ILE A 544 24.09 -5.13 0.77
N GLN A 545 24.12 -6.45 0.63
CA GLN A 545 24.42 -7.35 1.75
C GLN A 545 25.83 -7.17 2.28
N ILE A 546 26.82 -6.92 1.42
CA ILE A 546 28.20 -6.64 1.85
C ILE A 546 28.31 -5.26 2.47
N LYS A 547 27.78 -4.23 1.79
CA LYS A 547 27.94 -2.82 2.19
C LYS A 547 27.24 -2.52 3.52
N TYR A 548 26.09 -3.13 3.76
CA TYR A 548 25.26 -2.88 4.94
C TYR A 548 25.25 -4.03 5.97
N ALA A 549 26.18 -5.00 5.84
CA ALA A 549 26.23 -6.22 6.68
C ALA A 549 26.08 -5.92 8.19
N GLY A 550 26.88 -4.98 8.71
CA GLY A 550 26.85 -4.63 10.14
C GLY A 550 25.52 -4.04 10.61
N TYR A 551 24.87 -3.22 9.78
CA TYR A 551 23.56 -2.67 10.09
C TYR A 551 22.44 -3.72 9.99
N ILE A 552 22.55 -4.63 9.03
CA ILE A 552 21.63 -5.77 8.86
C ILE A 552 21.68 -6.66 10.10
N ASP A 553 22.89 -7.03 10.55
CA ASP A 553 23.09 -7.83 11.77
C ASP A 553 22.51 -7.17 13.01
N GLN A 554 22.69 -5.85 13.14
CA GLN A 554 22.11 -5.10 14.26
C GLN A 554 20.57 -5.17 14.22
N GLN A 555 19.96 -4.96 13.08
CA GLN A 555 18.49 -5.06 12.95
C GLN A 555 17.98 -6.48 13.19
N LEU A 556 18.69 -7.51 12.73
CA LEU A 556 18.33 -8.91 13.02
C LEU A 556 18.35 -9.23 14.54
N LYS A 557 19.29 -8.66 15.29
CA LYS A 557 19.29 -8.78 16.75
C LYS A 557 18.08 -8.09 17.38
N GLN A 558 17.70 -6.92 16.89
CA GLN A 558 16.50 -6.21 17.33
C GLN A 558 15.22 -7.00 17.02
N VAL A 559 15.11 -7.60 15.82
CA VAL A 559 13.98 -8.47 15.44
C VAL A 559 13.87 -9.67 16.39
N LYS A 560 14.99 -10.30 16.76
CA LYS A 560 14.97 -11.43 17.73
C LYS A 560 14.40 -11.00 19.09
N GLN A 561 14.74 -9.80 19.55
CA GLN A 561 14.20 -9.26 20.82
C GLN A 561 12.70 -8.93 20.68
N PHE A 562 12.32 -8.35 19.57
CA PHE A 562 10.93 -8.01 19.26
C PHE A 562 10.05 -9.27 19.21
N LYS A 563 10.46 -10.32 18.49
CA LYS A 563 9.74 -11.61 18.41
C LYS A 563 9.58 -12.30 19.78
N LYS A 564 10.48 -12.07 20.72
CA LYS A 564 10.32 -12.58 22.10
C LYS A 564 9.13 -11.94 22.83
N LEU A 565 8.85 -10.67 22.60
CA LEU A 565 7.67 -9.99 23.17
C LEU A 565 6.39 -10.42 22.48
N GLU A 566 6.42 -10.58 21.16
CA GLU A 566 5.26 -11.06 20.39
C GLU A 566 4.91 -12.51 20.69
N GLY A 567 5.89 -13.36 20.98
CA GLY A 567 5.66 -14.73 21.43
C GLY A 567 5.07 -14.85 22.85
N ARG A 568 4.94 -13.75 23.61
CA ARG A 568 4.31 -13.74 24.92
C ARG A 568 2.83 -13.39 24.82
N LEU A 569 2.00 -14.42 24.61
CA LEU A 569 0.56 -14.29 24.44
C LEU A 569 -0.10 -13.76 25.72
N LEU A 570 -1.09 -12.92 25.56
CA LEU A 570 -1.98 -12.42 26.61
C LEU A 570 -3.31 -13.17 26.51
N PRO A 571 -3.86 -13.67 27.64
CA PRO A 571 -5.18 -14.29 27.63
C PRO A 571 -6.25 -13.31 27.12
N MET A 572 -7.12 -13.74 26.22
CA MET A 572 -8.19 -12.90 25.64
C MET A 572 -9.20 -12.40 26.69
N GLU A 573 -9.39 -13.16 27.77
CA GLU A 573 -10.30 -12.84 28.88
C GLU A 573 -9.62 -12.04 30.00
N LEU A 574 -8.38 -11.55 29.78
CA LEU A 574 -7.65 -10.83 30.81
C LEU A 574 -8.34 -9.49 31.12
N ASP A 575 -8.78 -9.35 32.38
CA ASP A 575 -9.31 -8.07 32.86
C ASP A 575 -8.17 -7.19 33.39
N TYR A 576 -7.81 -6.19 32.61
CA TYR A 576 -6.73 -5.27 32.93
C TYR A 576 -7.05 -4.32 34.10
N GLU A 577 -8.33 -4.15 34.48
CA GLU A 577 -8.72 -3.36 35.65
C GLU A 577 -8.23 -3.98 36.96
N THR A 578 -8.11 -5.30 36.99
CA THR A 578 -7.68 -6.05 38.18
C THR A 578 -6.16 -6.04 38.38
N ILE A 579 -5.38 -5.60 37.40
CA ILE A 579 -3.91 -5.67 37.45
C ILE A 579 -3.38 -4.44 38.21
N GLN A 580 -2.86 -4.70 39.41
CA GLN A 580 -2.22 -3.66 40.21
C GLN A 580 -0.91 -3.18 39.57
N GLY A 581 -0.70 -1.85 39.59
CA GLY A 581 0.50 -1.22 39.03
C GLY A 581 0.36 -0.73 37.58
N LEU A 582 -0.70 -1.12 36.87
CA LEU A 582 -1.04 -0.50 35.58
C LEU A 582 -1.64 0.90 35.79
N ARG A 583 -1.26 1.87 34.98
CA ARG A 583 -1.87 3.20 34.96
C ARG A 583 -3.30 3.13 34.41
N LEU A 584 -4.17 4.02 34.86
CA LEU A 584 -5.58 4.06 34.48
C LEU A 584 -5.76 4.11 32.94
N GLU A 585 -5.00 5.00 32.27
CA GLU A 585 -5.02 5.12 30.80
C GLU A 585 -4.63 3.79 30.13
N ALA A 586 -3.58 3.12 30.63
CA ALA A 586 -3.12 1.85 30.07
C ALA A 586 -4.20 0.75 30.26
N ARG A 587 -4.87 0.66 31.42
CA ARG A 587 -5.96 -0.29 31.66
C ARG A 587 -7.10 -0.09 30.68
N GLN A 588 -7.57 1.15 30.52
CA GLN A 588 -8.66 1.49 29.59
C GLN A 588 -8.31 1.12 28.16
N LYS A 589 -7.08 1.46 27.71
CA LYS A 589 -6.62 1.18 26.36
C LYS A 589 -6.44 -0.33 26.11
N LEU A 590 -5.88 -1.05 27.06
CA LEU A 590 -5.68 -2.50 26.96
C LEU A 590 -7.01 -3.26 26.94
N ASN A 591 -7.99 -2.86 27.77
CA ASN A 591 -9.33 -3.42 27.75
C ASN A 591 -10.09 -3.14 26.43
N LEU A 592 -9.89 -1.94 25.85
CA LEU A 592 -10.51 -1.57 24.59
C LEU A 592 -9.92 -2.35 23.40
N VAL A 593 -8.59 -2.40 23.31
CA VAL A 593 -7.88 -3.00 22.16
C VAL A 593 -7.79 -4.53 22.27
N ARG A 594 -7.67 -5.07 23.50
CA ARG A 594 -7.48 -6.49 23.79
C ARG A 594 -6.35 -7.11 22.97
N PRO A 595 -5.09 -6.66 23.19
CA PRO A 595 -3.94 -7.15 22.43
C PRO A 595 -3.71 -8.64 22.67
N GLU A 596 -3.35 -9.38 21.63
CA GLU A 596 -3.07 -10.82 21.68
C GLU A 596 -1.76 -11.17 22.36
N ASN A 597 -0.80 -10.21 22.39
CA ASN A 597 0.53 -10.43 22.95
C ASN A 597 1.15 -9.14 23.50
N LEU A 598 2.26 -9.29 24.25
CA LEU A 598 2.96 -8.16 24.87
C LEU A 598 3.58 -7.20 23.84
N GLY A 599 3.97 -7.69 22.67
CA GLY A 599 4.48 -6.85 21.58
C GLY A 599 3.39 -5.89 21.09
N GLN A 600 2.17 -6.37 20.84
CA GLN A 600 1.03 -5.52 20.50
C GLN A 600 0.70 -4.53 21.62
N ALA A 601 0.63 -5.00 22.87
CA ALA A 601 0.37 -4.14 24.03
C ALA A 601 1.35 -2.96 24.11
N SER A 602 2.63 -3.19 23.81
CA SER A 602 3.68 -2.17 23.85
C SER A 602 3.52 -1.06 22.79
N ARG A 603 2.75 -1.31 21.74
CA ARG A 603 2.53 -0.36 20.65
C ARG A 603 1.24 0.45 20.78
N ILE A 604 0.40 0.12 21.76
CA ILE A 604 -0.85 0.86 22.01
C ILE A 604 -0.50 2.24 22.57
N THR A 605 -1.04 3.29 21.92
CA THR A 605 -0.88 4.67 22.39
C THR A 605 -1.46 4.82 23.80
N GLY A 606 -0.66 5.29 24.76
CA GLY A 606 -1.05 5.38 26.16
C GLY A 606 -0.50 4.25 27.06
N VAL A 607 0.07 3.18 26.47
CA VAL A 607 0.78 2.12 27.20
C VAL A 607 2.28 2.40 27.19
N SER A 608 2.89 2.50 28.36
CA SER A 608 4.32 2.81 28.53
C SER A 608 5.16 1.54 28.72
N PRO A 609 6.50 1.63 28.58
CA PRO A 609 7.39 0.52 28.92
C PRO A 609 7.25 0.03 30.37
N ALA A 610 6.89 0.92 31.30
CA ALA A 610 6.62 0.55 32.70
C ALA A 610 5.37 -0.34 32.80
N ASP A 611 4.29 -0.02 32.07
CA ASP A 611 3.07 -0.83 32.03
C ASP A 611 3.35 -2.22 31.44
N ILE A 612 4.21 -2.32 30.42
CA ILE A 612 4.65 -3.61 29.85
C ILE A 612 5.43 -4.43 30.87
N SER A 613 6.28 -3.79 31.67
CA SER A 613 7.01 -4.47 32.75
C SER A 613 6.07 -5.03 33.81
N VAL A 614 5.02 -4.29 34.18
CA VAL A 614 3.96 -4.77 35.09
C VAL A 614 3.23 -5.98 34.49
N LEU A 615 2.85 -5.93 33.21
CA LEU A 615 2.22 -7.06 32.53
C LEU A 615 3.12 -8.29 32.49
N LEU A 616 4.42 -8.12 32.22
CA LEU A 616 5.39 -9.21 32.24
C LEU A 616 5.44 -9.92 33.60
N ILE A 617 5.55 -9.14 34.67
CA ILE A 617 5.59 -9.67 36.04
C ILE A 617 4.28 -10.40 36.37
N TYR A 618 3.15 -9.79 36.01
CA TYR A 618 1.83 -10.39 36.24
C TYR A 618 1.67 -11.74 35.52
N MET A 619 2.07 -11.81 34.23
CA MET A 619 2.03 -13.04 33.46
C MET A 619 2.95 -14.15 34.02
N GLU A 620 4.11 -13.78 34.55
CA GLU A 620 5.01 -14.73 35.22
C GLU A 620 4.42 -15.25 36.55
N GLN A 621 3.73 -14.40 37.29
CA GLN A 621 3.03 -14.80 38.52
C GLN A 621 1.86 -15.74 38.22
N MET A 622 1.07 -15.49 37.16
CA MET A 622 0.01 -16.39 36.71
C MET A 622 0.53 -17.79 36.37
N LYS A 623 1.65 -17.86 35.60
CA LYS A 623 2.29 -19.15 35.23
C LYS A 623 2.82 -19.96 36.42
N ARG A 624 3.13 -19.30 37.53
CA ARG A 624 3.59 -19.97 38.75
C ARG A 624 2.43 -20.48 39.63
N LYS A 625 1.20 -19.98 39.40
CA LYS A 625 0.00 -20.38 40.14
C LYS A 625 -0.77 -21.56 39.50
N HIS A 626 -0.47 -21.83 38.24
CA HIS A 626 -0.89 -22.98 37.45
C HIS A 626 0.29 -23.94 37.22
#